data_c42c0e245ff29af85fd82ca4170148c8
#
_entry.id   c42c0e245ff29af85fd82ca4170148c8
#
_cell.length_a   1.000
_cell.length_b   1.000
_cell.length_c   1.000
_cell.angle_alpha   90.00
_cell.angle_beta   90.00
_cell.angle_gamma   90.00
#
_symmetry.space_group_name_H-M   'P 1'
#
loop_
_entity.id
_entity.type
_entity.pdbx_description
1 polymer ?
#
loop_
_entity_poly.entity_id
_entity_poly.type
_entity_poly.pdbx_seq_one_letter_code
_entity_poly.pdbx_strand_id
1 'polypeptide(L)'
;MNKKQIYSWALYDWANSAFATTVMAGFFPIFFAQYWSNPDNLSVSTFYLGLGNSVASLIVALLAPILGAIADRGSFKKKFLIFFAFLGIVMTLGLGFIAQGMWPIALMVYIFSTIGFSGANIFYDSLLPSVSNEENVDDVSALGFSLGYLGGGVLIIINFLMISYPASFGLVDAVEATKYAFISVGVWWALFSLPLILFVDEPKYHESESVSDSIINGLIQFRNTFNDLKKLKVVATFLLAYWLYIDGVDTVVRMAANFAFTLGFDQASIMG
;
A
#
# COMPACT_ATOMS: atom_id res chain seq x y z
N MET A 1 -4.08 11.48 26.76
CA MET A 1 -3.87 11.39 25.32
C MET A 1 -5.06 11.97 24.53
N ASN A 2 -4.82 12.55 23.38
CA ASN A 2 -5.86 13.20 22.57
C ASN A 2 -6.58 12.18 21.68
N LYS A 3 -7.81 11.78 22.06
CA LYS A 3 -8.65 10.85 21.28
C LYS A 3 -8.75 11.25 19.80
N LYS A 4 -8.77 12.56 19.51
CA LYS A 4 -8.82 13.07 18.14
C LYS A 4 -7.61 12.64 17.31
N GLN A 5 -6.41 12.64 17.89
CA GLN A 5 -5.19 12.19 17.21
C GLN A 5 -5.21 10.69 16.94
N ILE A 6 -5.68 9.88 17.91
CA ILE A 6 -5.81 8.43 17.76
C ILE A 6 -6.74 8.08 16.60
N TYR A 7 -7.96 8.64 16.59
CA TYR A 7 -8.91 8.37 15.52
C TYR A 7 -8.43 8.91 14.17
N SER A 8 -7.74 10.06 14.15
CA SER A 8 -7.20 10.64 12.92
C SER A 8 -6.06 9.80 12.35
N TRP A 9 -5.24 9.20 13.21
CA TRP A 9 -4.21 8.24 12.82
C TRP A 9 -4.86 6.96 12.28
N ALA A 10 -5.80 6.36 12.99
CA ALA A 10 -6.47 5.13 12.59
C ALA A 10 -7.29 5.29 11.29
N LEU A 11 -7.85 6.48 11.02
CA LEU A 11 -8.54 6.77 9.76
C LEU A 11 -7.61 6.78 8.53
N TYR A 12 -6.31 6.89 8.70
CA TYR A 12 -5.40 6.74 7.59
C TYR A 12 -5.36 5.28 7.09
N ASP A 13 -5.45 4.31 7.99
CA ASP A 13 -5.53 2.90 7.59
C ASP A 13 -6.86 2.57 6.90
N TRP A 14 -7.99 3.13 7.38
CA TRP A 14 -9.26 3.14 6.64
C TRP A 14 -9.10 3.69 5.22
N ALA A 15 -8.26 4.72 5.04
CA ALA A 15 -8.04 5.36 3.77
C ALA A 15 -7.23 4.48 2.80
N ASN A 16 -6.04 4.05 3.21
CA ASN A 16 -5.06 3.43 2.31
C ASN A 16 -5.30 1.94 2.10
N SER A 17 -5.96 1.24 3.03
CA SER A 17 -6.31 -0.17 2.88
C SER A 17 -7.23 -0.43 1.68
N ALA A 18 -7.96 0.57 1.21
CA ALA A 18 -8.73 0.50 -0.03
C ALA A 18 -7.83 0.24 -1.26
N PHE A 19 -6.59 0.73 -1.28
CA PHE A 19 -5.64 0.40 -2.33
C PHE A 19 -5.24 -1.08 -2.29
N ALA A 20 -4.92 -1.61 -1.10
CA ALA A 20 -4.53 -3.00 -0.94
C ALA A 20 -5.66 -3.96 -1.37
N THR A 21 -6.89 -3.71 -0.94
CA THR A 21 -8.04 -4.58 -1.21
C THR A 21 -8.54 -4.42 -2.65
N THR A 22 -8.84 -3.22 -3.08
CA THR A 22 -9.49 -2.96 -4.37
C THR A 22 -8.51 -3.00 -5.54
N VAL A 23 -7.31 -2.41 -5.38
CA VAL A 23 -6.33 -2.35 -6.48
C VAL A 23 -5.42 -3.57 -6.46
N MET A 24 -4.62 -3.75 -5.41
CA MET A 24 -3.56 -4.78 -5.42
C MET A 24 -4.11 -6.20 -5.48
N ALA A 25 -5.04 -6.55 -4.60
CA ALA A 25 -5.61 -7.89 -4.52
C ALA A 25 -6.80 -8.09 -5.46
N GLY A 26 -7.61 -7.06 -5.67
CA GLY A 26 -8.87 -7.14 -6.38
C GLY A 26 -8.77 -6.95 -7.89
N PHE A 27 -9.04 -5.74 -8.34
CA PHE A 27 -9.35 -5.50 -9.76
C PHE A 27 -8.13 -5.33 -10.66
N PHE A 28 -6.98 -4.84 -10.16
CA PHE A 28 -5.82 -4.60 -11.02
C PHE A 28 -5.30 -5.86 -11.71
N PRO A 29 -5.11 -7.02 -11.03
CA PRO A 29 -4.60 -8.23 -11.67
C PRO A 29 -5.47 -8.70 -12.85
N ILE A 30 -6.78 -8.70 -12.68
CA ILE A 30 -7.76 -9.14 -13.69
C ILE A 30 -7.81 -8.13 -14.83
N PHE A 31 -7.95 -6.84 -14.51
CA PHE A 31 -8.05 -5.77 -15.50
C PHE A 31 -6.76 -5.60 -16.29
N PHE A 32 -5.60 -5.84 -15.68
CA PHE A 32 -4.31 -5.88 -16.34
C PHE A 32 -4.27 -6.95 -17.43
N ALA A 33 -4.74 -8.15 -17.13
CA ALA A 33 -4.76 -9.27 -18.07
C ALA A 33 -5.76 -9.06 -19.22
N GLN A 34 -6.97 -8.54 -18.91
CA GLN A 34 -8.08 -8.45 -19.86
C GLN A 34 -8.06 -7.19 -20.70
N TYR A 35 -7.64 -6.05 -20.16
CA TYR A 35 -7.80 -4.75 -20.78
C TYR A 35 -6.48 -4.12 -21.25
N TRP A 36 -5.46 -4.17 -20.40
CA TRP A 36 -4.18 -3.53 -20.75
C TRP A 36 -3.22 -4.47 -21.48
N SER A 37 -3.21 -5.76 -21.15
CA SER A 37 -2.36 -6.76 -21.78
C SER A 37 -3.08 -7.49 -22.92
N ASN A 38 -2.46 -8.55 -23.44
CA ASN A 38 -3.09 -9.38 -24.46
C ASN A 38 -3.94 -10.47 -23.80
N PRO A 39 -5.27 -10.45 -23.92
CA PRO A 39 -6.16 -11.44 -23.29
C PRO A 39 -5.96 -12.85 -23.87
N ASP A 40 -5.44 -12.99 -25.09
CA ASP A 40 -5.17 -14.29 -25.71
C ASP A 40 -3.92 -14.98 -25.13
N ASN A 41 -3.10 -14.27 -24.34
CA ASN A 41 -1.87 -14.82 -23.75
C ASN A 41 -1.76 -14.49 -22.25
N LEU A 42 -2.58 -15.16 -21.45
CA LEU A 42 -2.62 -14.96 -19.99
C LEU A 42 -1.30 -15.25 -19.30
N SER A 43 -0.51 -16.20 -19.83
CA SER A 43 0.80 -16.54 -19.24
C SER A 43 1.78 -15.37 -19.29
N VAL A 44 1.76 -14.61 -20.39
CA VAL A 44 2.61 -13.41 -20.55
C VAL A 44 2.11 -12.29 -19.62
N SER A 45 0.80 -12.09 -19.52
CA SER A 45 0.22 -11.12 -18.59
C SER A 45 0.57 -11.43 -17.14
N THR A 46 0.47 -12.69 -16.74
CA THR A 46 0.87 -13.17 -15.40
C THR A 46 2.36 -12.95 -15.14
N PHE A 47 3.22 -13.24 -16.14
CA PHE A 47 4.67 -12.98 -16.03
C PHE A 47 4.96 -11.48 -15.79
N TYR A 48 4.37 -10.58 -16.57
CA TYR A 48 4.59 -9.14 -16.39
C TYR A 48 4.03 -8.62 -15.07
N LEU A 49 2.88 -9.12 -14.63
CA LEU A 49 2.31 -8.78 -13.33
C LEU A 49 3.25 -9.22 -12.19
N GLY A 50 3.74 -10.46 -12.25
CA GLY A 50 4.71 -10.99 -11.29
C GLY A 50 6.01 -10.19 -11.29
N LEU A 51 6.52 -9.83 -12.48
CA LEU A 51 7.70 -8.99 -12.61
C LEU A 51 7.48 -7.60 -11.98
N GLY A 52 6.33 -6.98 -12.24
CA GLY A 52 5.97 -5.68 -11.65
C GLY A 52 5.90 -5.73 -10.12
N ASN A 53 5.25 -6.75 -9.57
CA ASN A 53 5.21 -6.98 -8.12
C ASN A 53 6.62 -7.17 -7.54
N SER A 54 7.47 -7.97 -8.20
CA SER A 54 8.86 -8.21 -7.77
C SER A 54 9.70 -6.94 -7.80
N VAL A 55 9.59 -6.14 -8.86
CA VAL A 55 10.30 -4.85 -8.99
C VAL A 55 9.84 -3.87 -7.91
N ALA A 56 8.53 -3.74 -7.68
CA ALA A 56 8.00 -2.87 -6.64
C ALA A 56 8.50 -3.30 -5.25
N SER A 57 8.41 -4.60 -4.93
CA SER A 57 8.86 -5.15 -3.65
C SER A 57 10.37 -4.98 -3.45
N LEU A 58 11.18 -5.18 -4.50
CA LEU A 58 12.63 -4.97 -4.43
C LEU A 58 12.98 -3.50 -4.16
N ILE A 59 12.33 -2.56 -4.86
CA ILE A 59 12.54 -1.12 -4.63
C ILE A 59 12.16 -0.75 -3.19
N VAL A 60 11.01 -1.23 -2.70
CA VAL A 60 10.56 -0.98 -1.32
C VAL A 60 11.54 -1.60 -0.33
N ALA A 61 11.99 -2.84 -0.53
CA ALA A 61 12.95 -3.51 0.35
C ALA A 61 14.29 -2.77 0.44
N LEU A 62 14.75 -2.18 -0.66
CA LEU A 62 15.98 -1.36 -0.67
C LEU A 62 15.78 0.01 -0.03
N LEU A 63 14.60 0.61 -0.19
CA LEU A 63 14.28 1.92 0.38
C LEU A 63 13.90 1.85 1.87
N ALA A 64 13.25 0.78 2.31
CA ALA A 64 12.70 0.66 3.66
C ALA A 64 13.72 0.95 4.79
N PRO A 65 14.96 0.42 4.77
CA PRO A 65 15.95 0.75 5.79
C PRO A 65 16.34 2.23 5.82
N ILE A 66 16.42 2.86 4.65
CA ILE A 66 16.74 4.29 4.51
C ILE A 66 15.59 5.14 5.05
N LEU A 67 14.37 4.80 4.63
CA LEU A 67 13.15 5.50 5.06
C LEU A 67 12.90 5.31 6.56
N GLY A 68 13.13 4.10 7.09
CA GLY A 68 13.05 3.82 8.53
C GLY A 68 14.06 4.65 9.32
N ALA A 69 15.30 4.74 8.88
CA ALA A 69 16.33 5.54 9.52
C ALA A 69 15.99 7.04 9.54
N ILE A 70 15.40 7.56 8.47
CA ILE A 70 14.89 8.94 8.41
C ILE A 70 13.72 9.11 9.40
N ALA A 71 12.83 8.13 9.46
CA ALA A 71 11.69 8.15 10.37
C ALA A 71 12.10 8.17 11.84
N ASP A 72 13.17 7.47 12.20
CA ASP A 72 13.62 7.35 13.59
C ASP A 72 14.34 8.61 14.11
N ARG A 73 14.98 9.37 13.23
CA ARG A 73 15.88 10.47 13.64
C ARG A 73 15.34 11.87 13.40
N GLY A 74 14.34 12.03 12.54
CA GLY A 74 13.90 13.34 12.09
C GLY A 74 12.47 13.70 12.43
N SER A 75 12.19 15.00 12.50
CA SER A 75 10.83 15.55 12.47
C SER A 75 10.28 15.61 11.03
N PHE A 76 10.46 14.52 10.27
CA PHE A 76 10.09 14.45 8.85
C PHE A 76 9.09 13.34 8.53
N LYS A 77 8.66 12.56 9.53
CA LYS A 77 7.75 11.41 9.36
C LYS A 77 6.50 11.78 8.57
N LYS A 78 5.83 12.83 9.00
CA LYS A 78 4.60 13.31 8.39
C LYS A 78 4.82 13.86 6.97
N LYS A 79 5.93 14.54 6.72
CA LYS A 79 6.26 15.07 5.38
C LYS A 79 6.49 13.94 4.38
N PHE A 80 7.26 12.91 4.78
CA PHE A 80 7.48 11.73 3.94
C PHE A 80 6.23 10.90 3.77
N LEU A 81 5.40 10.72 4.81
CA LEU A 81 4.10 10.09 4.70
C LEU A 81 3.25 10.80 3.63
N ILE A 82 3.13 12.13 3.71
CA ILE A 82 2.37 12.92 2.74
C ILE A 82 2.93 12.76 1.33
N PHE A 83 4.25 12.80 1.17
CA PHE A 83 4.90 12.63 -0.14
C PHE A 83 4.58 11.27 -0.76
N PHE A 84 4.75 10.17 -0.01
CA PHE A 84 4.48 8.82 -0.51
C PHE A 84 2.99 8.56 -0.70
N ALA A 85 2.14 9.05 0.21
CA ALA A 85 0.69 8.97 0.05
C ALA A 85 0.23 9.73 -1.20
N PHE A 86 0.74 10.94 -1.44
CA PHE A 86 0.45 11.71 -2.64
C PHE A 86 0.89 10.98 -3.90
N LEU A 87 2.10 10.40 -3.92
CA LEU A 87 2.57 9.58 -5.03
C LEU A 87 1.60 8.41 -5.28
N GLY A 88 1.26 7.64 -4.24
CA GLY A 88 0.33 6.52 -4.33
C GLY A 88 -1.05 6.93 -4.85
N ILE A 89 -1.60 8.00 -4.31
CA ILE A 89 -2.91 8.55 -4.70
C ILE A 89 -2.92 8.98 -6.16
N VAL A 90 -1.95 9.80 -6.59
CA VAL A 90 -1.89 10.32 -7.97
C VAL A 90 -1.72 9.19 -8.97
N MET A 91 -0.86 8.21 -8.68
CA MET A 91 -0.66 7.06 -9.54
C MET A 91 -1.92 6.17 -9.59
N THR A 92 -2.59 5.96 -8.45
CA THR A 92 -3.85 5.19 -8.41
C THR A 92 -4.95 5.87 -9.21
N LEU A 93 -5.12 7.18 -9.09
CA LEU A 93 -6.02 7.97 -9.95
C LEU A 93 -5.64 7.82 -11.44
N GLY A 94 -4.34 7.83 -11.73
CA GLY A 94 -3.79 7.68 -13.07
C GLY A 94 -4.20 6.37 -13.76
N LEU A 95 -4.36 5.26 -13.03
CA LEU A 95 -4.81 3.98 -13.58
C LEU A 95 -6.16 4.10 -14.33
N GLY A 96 -7.07 4.93 -13.83
CA GLY A 96 -8.39 5.14 -14.46
C GLY A 96 -8.34 5.77 -15.87
N PHE A 97 -7.22 6.38 -16.26
CA PHE A 97 -7.10 7.10 -17.51
C PHE A 97 -6.27 6.36 -18.58
N ILE A 98 -5.70 5.18 -18.25
CA ILE A 98 -4.85 4.44 -19.16
C ILE A 98 -5.71 3.73 -20.23
N ALA A 99 -5.32 3.90 -21.50
CA ALA A 99 -6.02 3.31 -22.63
C ALA A 99 -5.76 1.80 -22.74
N GLN A 100 -6.64 1.10 -23.45
CA GLN A 100 -6.53 -0.32 -23.74
C GLN A 100 -5.20 -0.65 -24.43
N GLY A 101 -4.61 -1.80 -24.10
CA GLY A 101 -3.36 -2.28 -24.69
C GLY A 101 -2.09 -1.62 -24.15
N MET A 102 -2.20 -0.60 -23.29
CA MET A 102 -1.04 0.13 -22.76
C MET A 102 -0.48 -0.49 -21.49
N TRP A 103 -0.25 -1.83 -21.49
CA TRP A 103 0.23 -2.58 -20.35
C TRP A 103 1.55 -2.05 -19.74
N PRO A 104 2.55 -1.53 -20.51
CA PRO A 104 3.78 -1.05 -19.88
C PRO A 104 3.53 0.17 -19.00
N ILE A 105 2.63 1.07 -19.45
CA ILE A 105 2.26 2.27 -18.70
C ILE A 105 1.46 1.87 -17.46
N ALA A 106 0.48 0.96 -17.60
CA ALA A 106 -0.32 0.46 -16.49
C ALA A 106 0.56 -0.19 -15.42
N LEU A 107 1.51 -1.02 -15.82
CA LEU A 107 2.44 -1.68 -14.92
C LEU A 107 3.36 -0.67 -14.20
N MET A 108 3.90 0.30 -14.94
CA MET A 108 4.75 1.36 -14.37
C MET A 108 3.98 2.18 -13.34
N VAL A 109 2.78 2.62 -13.66
CA VAL A 109 1.91 3.39 -12.76
C VAL A 109 1.56 2.57 -11.52
N TYR A 110 1.27 1.27 -11.67
CA TYR A 110 1.02 0.37 -10.56
C TYR A 110 2.25 0.19 -9.65
N ILE A 111 3.44 0.05 -10.22
CA ILE A 111 4.70 -0.03 -9.44
C ILE A 111 4.86 1.23 -8.58
N PHE A 112 4.68 2.41 -9.15
CA PHE A 112 4.78 3.66 -8.40
C PHE A 112 3.66 3.83 -7.36
N SER A 113 2.43 3.36 -7.65
CA SER A 113 1.35 3.33 -6.66
C SER A 113 1.73 2.46 -5.46
N THR A 114 2.29 1.27 -5.72
CA THR A 114 2.73 0.32 -4.70
C THR A 114 3.89 0.87 -3.87
N ILE A 115 4.86 1.54 -4.49
CA ILE A 115 5.95 2.23 -3.79
C ILE A 115 5.38 3.35 -2.90
N GLY A 116 4.43 4.13 -3.42
CA GLY A 116 3.74 5.16 -2.65
C GLY A 116 3.00 4.61 -1.44
N PHE A 117 2.26 3.53 -1.62
CA PHE A 117 1.54 2.84 -0.55
C PHE A 117 2.49 2.30 0.52
N SER A 118 3.50 1.52 0.13
CA SER A 118 4.43 0.91 1.06
C SER A 118 5.32 1.94 1.76
N GLY A 119 5.79 2.95 1.04
CA GLY A 119 6.56 4.05 1.61
C GLY A 119 5.77 4.86 2.62
N ALA A 120 4.51 5.16 2.33
CA ALA A 120 3.63 5.85 3.27
C ALA A 120 3.37 5.03 4.54
N ASN A 121 3.20 3.71 4.43
CA ASN A 121 2.99 2.82 5.58
C ASN A 121 4.18 2.80 6.54
N ILE A 122 5.43 2.83 6.04
CA ILE A 122 6.63 2.92 6.90
C ILE A 122 6.52 4.14 7.84
N PHE A 123 6.12 5.29 7.30
CA PHE A 123 6.00 6.51 8.10
C PHE A 123 4.72 6.55 8.94
N TYR A 124 3.63 5.95 8.46
CA TYR A 124 2.40 5.77 9.23
C TYR A 124 2.64 4.97 10.49
N ASP A 125 3.27 3.80 10.38
CA ASP A 125 3.62 2.95 11.51
C ASP A 125 4.56 3.65 12.49
N SER A 126 5.53 4.43 11.97
CA SER A 126 6.46 5.21 12.80
C SER A 126 5.81 6.34 13.60
N LEU A 127 4.58 6.74 13.26
CA LEU A 127 3.79 7.72 14.01
C LEU A 127 2.99 7.10 15.16
N LEU A 128 2.83 5.78 15.23
CA LEU A 128 2.08 5.10 16.29
C LEU A 128 2.55 5.49 17.70
N PRO A 129 3.86 5.56 18.02
CA PRO A 129 4.31 6.02 19.33
C PRO A 129 3.96 7.49 19.65
N SER A 130 3.62 8.29 18.64
CA SER A 130 3.23 9.69 18.82
C SER A 130 1.76 9.86 19.25
N VAL A 131 0.95 8.86 18.96
CA VAL A 131 -0.51 8.85 19.25
C VAL A 131 -0.90 7.82 20.29
N SER A 132 0.06 7.01 20.79
CA SER A 132 -0.13 5.97 21.80
C SER A 132 0.90 6.06 22.91
N ASN A 133 0.75 5.26 23.98
CA ASN A 133 1.71 5.04 25.05
C ASN A 133 1.84 3.53 25.31
N GLU A 134 2.75 3.12 26.21
CA GLU A 134 3.00 1.70 26.52
C GLU A 134 1.75 0.94 27.00
N GLU A 135 0.78 1.64 27.63
CA GLU A 135 -0.44 1.01 28.16
C GLU A 135 -1.50 0.73 27.10
N ASN A 136 -1.49 1.46 25.96
CA ASN A 136 -2.57 1.40 24.97
C ASN A 136 -2.10 1.25 23.52
N VAL A 137 -0.82 1.03 23.28
CA VAL A 137 -0.27 0.91 21.91
C VAL A 137 -0.94 -0.24 21.14
N ASP A 138 -1.22 -1.35 21.79
CA ASP A 138 -1.87 -2.50 21.19
C ASP A 138 -3.32 -2.18 20.79
N ASP A 139 -4.07 -1.49 21.66
CA ASP A 139 -5.45 -1.09 21.39
C ASP A 139 -5.52 -0.08 20.23
N VAL A 140 -4.60 0.89 20.21
CA VAL A 140 -4.53 1.89 19.11
C VAL A 140 -4.13 1.23 17.80
N SER A 141 -3.17 0.32 17.81
CA SER A 141 -2.78 -0.46 16.64
C SER A 141 -3.94 -1.32 16.14
N ALA A 142 -4.62 -2.06 17.03
CA ALA A 142 -5.79 -2.88 16.70
C ALA A 142 -6.94 -2.04 16.12
N LEU A 143 -7.15 -0.82 16.62
CA LEU A 143 -8.13 0.12 16.08
C LEU A 143 -7.78 0.50 14.62
N GLY A 144 -6.50 0.82 14.35
CA GLY A 144 -6.03 1.12 13.00
C GLY A 144 -6.33 -0.01 12.04
N PHE A 145 -5.85 -1.23 12.34
CA PHE A 145 -6.10 -2.42 11.52
C PHE A 145 -7.59 -2.70 11.33
N SER A 146 -8.41 -2.58 12.39
CA SER A 146 -9.86 -2.81 12.30
C SER A 146 -10.53 -1.83 11.34
N LEU A 147 -10.18 -0.54 11.45
CA LEU A 147 -10.68 0.48 10.52
C LEU A 147 -10.16 0.25 9.10
N GLY A 148 -8.90 -0.19 8.93
CA GLY A 148 -8.33 -0.54 7.64
C GLY A 148 -9.14 -1.62 6.93
N TYR A 149 -9.39 -2.75 7.61
CA TYR A 149 -10.21 -3.83 7.05
C TYR A 149 -11.63 -3.36 6.71
N LEU A 150 -12.26 -2.56 7.58
CA LEU A 150 -13.60 -2.04 7.32
C LEU A 150 -13.60 -1.06 6.14
N GLY A 151 -12.64 -0.13 6.06
CA GLY A 151 -12.55 0.85 4.98
C GLY A 151 -12.30 0.21 3.62
N GLY A 152 -11.33 -0.71 3.57
CA GLY A 152 -11.06 -1.49 2.38
C GLY A 152 -12.23 -2.38 1.98
N GLY A 153 -12.88 -3.03 2.96
CA GLY A 153 -14.06 -3.88 2.74
C GLY A 153 -15.28 -3.12 2.22
N VAL A 154 -15.56 -1.95 2.79
CA VAL A 154 -16.68 -1.11 2.33
C VAL A 154 -16.45 -0.66 0.89
N LEU A 155 -15.26 -0.16 0.57
CA LEU A 155 -15.01 0.36 -0.78
C LEU A 155 -14.95 -0.74 -1.84
N ILE A 156 -14.36 -1.90 -1.54
CA ILE A 156 -14.33 -3.00 -2.51
C ILE A 156 -15.74 -3.52 -2.81
N ILE A 157 -16.64 -3.58 -1.81
CA ILE A 157 -18.04 -3.96 -2.04
C ILE A 157 -18.74 -2.95 -2.94
N ILE A 158 -18.59 -1.65 -2.69
CA ILE A 158 -19.16 -0.60 -3.55
C ILE A 158 -18.64 -0.74 -4.98
N ASN A 159 -17.34 -0.93 -5.14
CA ASN A 159 -16.71 -1.07 -6.46
C ASN A 159 -17.13 -2.37 -7.16
N PHE A 160 -17.28 -3.46 -6.42
CA PHE A 160 -17.82 -4.72 -6.95
C PHE A 160 -19.25 -4.56 -7.48
N LEU A 161 -20.12 -3.89 -6.71
CA LEU A 161 -21.49 -3.60 -7.15
C LEU A 161 -21.51 -2.69 -8.38
N MET A 162 -20.64 -1.69 -8.42
CA MET A 162 -20.52 -0.77 -9.56
C MET A 162 -20.07 -1.49 -10.83
N ILE A 163 -19.15 -2.44 -10.74
CA ILE A 163 -18.66 -3.23 -11.87
C ILE A 163 -19.69 -4.28 -12.31
N SER A 164 -20.40 -4.89 -11.34
CA SER A 164 -21.43 -5.91 -11.63
C SER A 164 -22.70 -5.31 -12.22
N TYR A 165 -23.05 -4.09 -11.84
CA TYR A 165 -24.28 -3.41 -12.25
C TYR A 165 -24.00 -1.97 -12.75
N PRO A 166 -23.16 -1.79 -13.80
CA PRO A 166 -22.68 -0.45 -14.20
C PRO A 166 -23.82 0.50 -14.57
N ALA A 167 -24.87 0.02 -15.21
CA ALA A 167 -26.03 0.83 -15.59
C ALA A 167 -26.75 1.45 -14.38
N SER A 168 -26.73 0.80 -13.21
CA SER A 168 -27.31 1.32 -11.96
C SER A 168 -26.53 2.52 -11.41
N PHE A 169 -25.28 2.67 -11.82
CA PHE A 169 -24.39 3.78 -11.45
C PHE A 169 -24.25 4.81 -12.59
N GLY A 170 -25.01 4.67 -13.68
CA GLY A 170 -24.95 5.56 -14.84
C GLY A 170 -23.72 5.34 -15.74
N LEU A 171 -23.10 4.17 -15.66
CA LEU A 171 -21.92 3.79 -16.42
C LEU A 171 -22.27 2.90 -17.61
N VAL A 172 -21.45 2.94 -18.66
CA VAL A 172 -21.74 2.24 -19.93
C VAL A 172 -21.51 0.74 -19.79
N ASP A 173 -20.39 0.34 -19.18
CA ASP A 173 -19.97 -1.05 -19.06
C ASP A 173 -19.05 -1.32 -17.87
N ALA A 174 -18.67 -2.58 -17.68
CA ALA A 174 -17.78 -2.99 -16.61
C ALA A 174 -16.35 -2.44 -16.76
N VAL A 175 -15.91 -2.14 -17.97
CA VAL A 175 -14.58 -1.54 -18.22
C VAL A 175 -14.55 -0.12 -17.69
N GLU A 176 -15.56 0.67 -18.01
CA GLU A 176 -15.69 2.02 -17.48
C GLU A 176 -15.83 2.00 -15.96
N ALA A 177 -16.66 1.10 -15.42
CA ALA A 177 -16.83 0.92 -13.98
C ALA A 177 -15.51 0.58 -13.27
N THR A 178 -14.67 -0.30 -13.85
CA THR A 178 -13.36 -0.63 -13.27
C THR A 178 -12.41 0.57 -13.26
N LYS A 179 -12.44 1.41 -14.27
CA LYS A 179 -11.66 2.67 -14.29
C LYS A 179 -12.12 3.62 -13.18
N TYR A 180 -13.44 3.75 -12.98
CA TYR A 180 -13.97 4.54 -11.89
C TYR A 180 -13.68 3.90 -10.51
N ALA A 181 -13.55 2.58 -10.42
CA ALA A 181 -13.10 1.93 -9.20
C ALA A 181 -11.69 2.40 -8.79
N PHE A 182 -10.74 2.47 -9.73
CA PHE A 182 -9.39 3.00 -9.43
C PHE A 182 -9.44 4.48 -9.02
N ILE A 183 -10.25 5.29 -9.70
CA ILE A 183 -10.43 6.70 -9.35
C ILE A 183 -11.04 6.83 -7.95
N SER A 184 -12.07 6.03 -7.62
CA SER A 184 -12.71 6.04 -6.31
C SER A 184 -11.74 5.72 -5.17
N VAL A 185 -10.82 4.76 -5.39
CA VAL A 185 -9.76 4.43 -4.42
C VAL A 185 -8.83 5.61 -4.18
N GLY A 186 -8.38 6.28 -5.24
CA GLY A 186 -7.52 7.46 -5.11
C GLY A 186 -8.22 8.61 -4.37
N VAL A 187 -9.49 8.88 -4.69
CA VAL A 187 -10.31 9.90 -4.00
C VAL A 187 -10.55 9.53 -2.54
N TRP A 188 -10.91 8.26 -2.25
CA TRP A 188 -11.10 7.74 -0.90
C TRP A 188 -9.82 7.90 -0.06
N TRP A 189 -8.71 7.48 -0.60
CA TRP A 189 -7.41 7.58 0.08
C TRP A 189 -7.06 9.05 0.36
N ALA A 190 -7.21 9.94 -0.62
CA ALA A 190 -6.97 11.37 -0.42
C ALA A 190 -7.86 11.96 0.67
N LEU A 191 -9.18 11.70 0.61
CA LEU A 191 -10.15 12.29 1.53
C LEU A 191 -9.92 11.86 2.98
N PHE A 192 -9.78 10.56 3.22
CA PHE A 192 -9.64 10.01 4.56
C PHE A 192 -8.20 10.10 5.13
N SER A 193 -7.22 10.53 4.33
CA SER A 193 -5.89 10.94 4.82
C SER A 193 -5.87 12.33 5.46
N LEU A 194 -6.84 13.20 5.13
CA LEU A 194 -6.89 14.57 5.65
C LEU A 194 -6.89 14.66 7.19
N PRO A 195 -7.63 13.82 7.94
CA PRO A 195 -7.61 13.89 9.40
C PRO A 195 -6.22 13.67 9.98
N LEU A 196 -5.45 12.71 9.47
CA LEU A 196 -4.06 12.48 9.90
C LEU A 196 -3.21 13.72 9.61
N ILE A 197 -3.33 14.26 8.40
CA ILE A 197 -2.56 15.44 7.99
C ILE A 197 -2.86 16.66 8.86
N LEU A 198 -4.10 16.84 9.27
CA LEU A 198 -4.56 18.04 9.99
C LEU A 198 -4.37 17.93 11.51
N PHE A 199 -4.52 16.72 12.09
CA PHE A 199 -4.71 16.58 13.54
C PHE A 199 -3.68 15.69 14.23
N VAL A 200 -2.85 14.96 13.51
CA VAL A 200 -1.75 14.20 14.12
C VAL A 200 -0.51 15.09 14.17
N ASP A 201 -0.02 15.33 15.37
CA ASP A 201 1.20 16.09 15.59
C ASP A 201 2.43 15.18 15.45
N GLU A 202 3.47 15.71 14.83
CA GLU A 202 4.77 15.06 14.77
C GLU A 202 5.62 15.50 15.96
N PRO A 203 6.25 14.55 16.72
CA PRO A 203 7.15 14.91 17.79
C PRO A 203 8.31 15.75 17.25
N LYS A 204 8.53 16.90 17.86
CA LYS A 204 9.69 17.75 17.54
C LYS A 204 10.90 17.22 18.31
N TYR A 205 11.88 16.68 17.62
CA TYR A 205 13.18 16.41 18.22
C TYR A 205 13.94 17.71 18.36
N HIS A 206 14.53 17.95 19.55
CA HIS A 206 15.24 19.21 19.86
C HIS A 206 16.54 19.45 19.06
N GLU A 207 17.10 18.40 18.46
CA GLU A 207 18.21 18.49 17.53
C GLU A 207 17.72 18.03 16.15
N SER A 208 17.34 18.99 15.32
CA SER A 208 17.01 18.71 13.92
C SER A 208 18.31 18.45 13.15
N GLU A 209 18.72 17.20 13.05
CA GLU A 209 19.72 16.80 12.06
C GLU A 209 19.23 17.20 10.65
N SER A 210 20.17 17.59 9.79
CA SER A 210 19.80 17.79 8.39
C SER A 210 19.30 16.48 7.76
N VAL A 211 18.49 16.53 6.71
CA VAL A 211 18.04 15.33 6.01
C VAL A 211 19.23 14.49 5.52
N SER A 212 20.31 15.15 5.06
CA SER A 212 21.54 14.48 4.62
C SER A 212 22.22 13.72 5.76
N ASP A 213 22.34 14.35 6.94
CA ASP A 213 22.96 13.71 8.09
C ASP A 213 22.11 12.55 8.63
N SER A 214 20.80 12.71 8.61
CA SER A 214 19.86 11.62 8.97
C SER A 214 19.98 10.42 8.04
N ILE A 215 20.16 10.63 6.73
CA ILE A 215 20.37 9.54 5.76
C ILE A 215 21.71 8.85 6.03
N ILE A 216 22.80 9.60 6.16
CA ILE A 216 24.15 9.06 6.37
C ILE A 216 24.21 8.28 7.69
N ASN A 217 23.76 8.90 8.77
CA ASN A 217 23.72 8.27 10.09
C ASN A 217 22.80 7.06 10.14
N GLY A 218 21.68 7.09 9.40
CA GLY A 218 20.78 5.97 9.25
C GLY A 218 21.41 4.77 8.55
N LEU A 219 22.14 5.01 7.46
CA LEU A 219 22.87 3.95 6.76
C LEU A 219 24.00 3.36 7.64
N ILE A 220 24.70 4.18 8.41
CA ILE A 220 25.71 3.72 9.37
C ILE A 220 25.03 2.84 10.45
N GLN A 221 23.91 3.30 11.01
CA GLN A 221 23.16 2.54 12.00
C GLN A 221 22.65 1.23 11.44
N PHE A 222 22.07 1.22 10.23
CA PHE A 222 21.63 0.01 9.57
C PHE A 222 22.77 -1.01 9.42
N ARG A 223 23.94 -0.57 8.96
CA ARG A 223 25.14 -1.41 8.86
C ARG A 223 25.55 -1.98 10.21
N ASN A 224 25.53 -1.18 11.26
CA ASN A 224 25.88 -1.62 12.62
C ASN A 224 24.86 -2.65 13.13
N THR A 225 23.57 -2.36 13.01
CA THR A 225 22.49 -3.29 13.37
C THR A 225 22.60 -4.61 12.61
N PHE A 226 22.89 -4.57 11.31
CA PHE A 226 23.09 -5.78 10.50
C PHE A 226 24.31 -6.60 10.96
N ASN A 227 25.41 -5.95 11.36
CA ASN A 227 26.58 -6.61 11.91
C ASN A 227 26.32 -7.22 13.28
N ASP A 228 25.52 -6.56 14.11
CA ASP A 228 25.13 -7.09 15.43
C ASP A 228 24.13 -8.23 15.30
N LEU A 229 23.21 -8.17 14.34
CA LEU A 229 22.28 -9.24 14.01
C LEU A 229 23.01 -10.56 13.64
N LYS A 230 24.11 -10.48 12.91
CA LYS A 230 24.94 -11.65 12.60
C LYS A 230 25.47 -12.40 13.83
N LYS A 231 25.62 -11.71 14.96
CA LYS A 231 26.05 -12.29 16.24
C LYS A 231 24.89 -13.01 16.96
N LEU A 232 23.64 -12.63 16.65
CA LEU A 232 22.43 -13.12 17.29
C LEU A 232 21.74 -14.17 16.41
N LYS A 233 22.33 -15.37 16.29
CA LYS A 233 21.89 -16.43 15.36
C LYS A 233 20.39 -16.75 15.46
N VAL A 234 19.82 -16.81 16.66
CA VAL A 234 18.40 -17.13 16.86
C VAL A 234 17.52 -16.02 16.25
N VAL A 235 17.86 -14.76 16.53
CA VAL A 235 17.13 -13.61 15.98
C VAL A 235 17.27 -13.54 14.48
N ALA A 236 18.45 -13.74 13.93
CA ALA A 236 18.71 -13.77 12.48
C ALA A 236 17.91 -14.88 11.78
N THR A 237 17.87 -16.08 12.39
CA THR A 237 17.09 -17.21 11.83
C THR A 237 15.59 -16.92 11.90
N PHE A 238 15.10 -16.35 13.00
CA PHE A 238 13.70 -15.93 13.12
C PHE A 238 13.30 -14.89 12.08
N LEU A 239 14.12 -13.85 11.90
CA LEU A 239 13.85 -12.81 10.92
C LEU A 239 13.88 -13.33 9.49
N LEU A 240 14.79 -14.26 9.17
CA LEU A 240 14.83 -14.90 7.86
C LEU A 240 13.58 -15.76 7.63
N ALA A 241 13.18 -16.56 8.62
CA ALA A 241 11.97 -17.39 8.53
C ALA A 241 10.72 -16.53 8.39
N TYR A 242 10.62 -15.44 9.18
CA TYR A 242 9.52 -14.49 9.09
C TYR A 242 9.46 -13.81 7.73
N TRP A 243 10.60 -13.37 7.20
CA TRP A 243 10.67 -12.76 5.87
C TRP A 243 10.17 -13.70 4.78
N LEU A 244 10.65 -14.95 4.75
CA LEU A 244 10.17 -15.94 3.79
C LEU A 244 8.67 -16.24 3.94
N TYR A 245 8.17 -16.30 5.18
CA TYR A 245 6.76 -16.52 5.45
C TYR A 245 5.89 -15.36 4.94
N ILE A 246 6.25 -14.12 5.29
CA ILE A 246 5.44 -12.96 4.91
C ILE A 246 5.46 -12.69 3.41
N ASP A 247 6.61 -12.94 2.75
CA ASP A 247 6.73 -12.84 1.29
C ASP A 247 5.81 -13.85 0.59
N GLY A 248 5.71 -15.07 1.13
CA GLY A 248 4.74 -16.07 0.65
C GLY A 248 3.29 -15.62 0.82
N VAL A 249 2.93 -15.05 1.97
CA VAL A 249 1.58 -14.52 2.23
C VAL A 249 1.26 -13.36 1.28
N ASP A 250 2.16 -12.40 1.14
CA ASP A 250 1.99 -11.26 0.23
C ASP A 250 1.85 -11.70 -1.22
N THR A 251 2.62 -12.70 -1.65
CA THR A 251 2.51 -13.25 -3.00
C THR A 251 1.13 -13.86 -3.23
N VAL A 252 0.59 -14.64 -2.28
CA VAL A 252 -0.76 -15.21 -2.37
C VAL A 252 -1.78 -14.07 -2.49
N VAL A 253 -1.72 -13.06 -1.63
CA VAL A 253 -2.67 -11.93 -1.64
C VAL A 253 -2.67 -11.21 -2.98
N ARG A 254 -1.48 -10.92 -3.54
CA ARG A 254 -1.34 -10.16 -4.79
C ARG A 254 -1.65 -10.95 -6.06
N MET A 255 -1.48 -12.27 -6.02
CA MET A 255 -1.61 -13.14 -7.20
C MET A 255 -2.86 -14.01 -7.17
N ALA A 256 -3.61 -14.09 -6.06
CA ALA A 256 -4.75 -14.97 -5.91
C ALA A 256 -5.83 -14.73 -6.98
N ALA A 257 -6.22 -13.48 -7.20
CA ALA A 257 -7.21 -13.12 -8.22
C ALA A 257 -6.74 -13.47 -9.63
N ASN A 258 -5.48 -13.18 -9.96
CA ASN A 258 -4.90 -13.54 -11.25
C ASN A 258 -4.83 -15.07 -11.42
N PHE A 259 -4.46 -15.81 -10.37
CA PHE A 259 -4.39 -17.27 -10.41
C PHE A 259 -5.78 -17.88 -10.61
N ALA A 260 -6.79 -17.44 -9.86
CA ALA A 260 -8.18 -17.89 -10.03
C ALA A 260 -8.69 -17.60 -11.45
N PHE A 261 -8.37 -16.40 -11.99
CA PHE A 261 -8.72 -16.04 -13.36
C PHE A 261 -8.05 -16.95 -14.41
N THR A 262 -6.77 -17.33 -14.22
CA THR A 262 -6.08 -18.26 -15.13
C THR A 262 -6.64 -19.69 -15.08
N LEU A 263 -7.29 -20.07 -13.98
CA LEU A 263 -8.03 -21.34 -13.85
C LEU A 263 -9.42 -21.31 -14.51
N GLY A 264 -9.84 -20.16 -15.05
CA GLY A 264 -11.11 -20.00 -15.76
C GLY A 264 -12.29 -19.56 -14.90
N PHE A 265 -12.06 -19.15 -13.65
CA PHE A 265 -13.11 -18.50 -12.85
C PHE A 265 -13.44 -17.13 -13.46
N ASP A 266 -14.71 -16.78 -13.49
CA ASP A 266 -15.16 -15.46 -13.89
C ASP A 266 -14.91 -14.41 -12.80
N GLN A 267 -14.91 -13.14 -13.19
CA GLN A 267 -14.63 -12.04 -12.27
C GLN A 267 -15.63 -11.97 -11.12
N ALA A 268 -16.91 -12.30 -11.37
CA ALA A 268 -17.94 -12.28 -10.33
C ALA A 268 -17.69 -13.38 -9.28
N SER A 269 -17.30 -14.57 -9.72
CA SER A 269 -16.96 -15.70 -8.83
C SER A 269 -15.66 -15.48 -8.02
N ILE A 270 -14.74 -14.66 -8.53
CA ILE A 270 -13.48 -14.34 -7.83
C ILE A 270 -13.72 -13.31 -6.72
N MET A 271 -14.65 -12.39 -6.93
CA MET A 271 -14.87 -11.24 -6.03
C MET A 271 -16.05 -11.43 -5.05
N GLY A 272 -16.97 -12.38 -5.31
CA GLY A 272 -18.11 -12.72 -4.46
C GLY A 272 -17.79 -13.80 -3.45
#